data_62430a36056c514567641ae78dca95af
#
_entry.id   62430a36056c514567641ae78dca95af
#
_cell.length_a   1.000
_cell.length_b   1.000
_cell.length_c   1.000
_cell.angle_alpha   90.00
_cell.angle_beta   90.00
_cell.angle_gamma   90.00
#
_symmetry.space_group_name_H-M   'P 1'
#
loop_
_entity.id
_entity.type
_entity.pdbx_description
1 polymer ?
#
loop_
_entity_poly.entity_id
_entity_poly.type
_entity_poly.pdbx_seq_one_letter_code
_entity_poly.pdbx_strand_id
1 'polypeptide(L)'
;MFNLFILLLERVGLIIIIAYILMNINHFKTIMSAREKLRAQIELTILFSLFAIISNFTGIEIEHGKIISSNIYYHLNNETSLANTRVLTIGMSGLIGGPFVAIIVGIISGLSRILIGGANAYIYLFSSVIIALISGFYGYRTMRHNRYPTVLIGAMIGLINESIQMACILIFADDVSNAWALVKFIALPMILINSIGTALFLSIILSTLKQEEQTRAIQTHDVLELANKTLPYFRSGLNEKSARPVAEIILRLMKVSAVAITNKTDILTHVGAGSDHHVAKKEIITNL
;
A
#
# COMPACT_ATOMS: atom_id res chain seq x y z
N MET A 1 -4.90 1.77 -30.86
CA MET A 1 -4.62 0.78 -29.81
C MET A 1 -3.25 0.98 -29.16
N PHE A 2 -2.15 1.01 -29.90
CA PHE A 2 -0.81 1.16 -29.29
C PHE A 2 -0.66 2.45 -28.45
N ASN A 3 -1.10 3.59 -28.96
CA ASN A 3 -1.07 4.86 -28.20
C ASN A 3 -1.93 4.81 -26.93
N LEU A 4 -3.08 4.13 -26.95
CA LEU A 4 -3.90 3.94 -25.76
C LEU A 4 -3.17 3.10 -24.71
N PHE A 5 -2.45 2.07 -25.13
CA PHE A 5 -1.65 1.24 -24.25
C PHE A 5 -0.56 2.07 -23.52
N ILE A 6 0.17 2.92 -24.25
CA ILE A 6 1.20 3.80 -23.67
C ILE A 6 0.60 4.78 -22.68
N LEU A 7 -0.51 5.44 -23.01
CA LEU A 7 -1.17 6.40 -22.15
C LEU A 7 -1.72 5.75 -20.86
N LEU A 8 -2.31 4.55 -20.97
CA LEU A 8 -2.74 3.79 -19.78
C LEU A 8 -1.56 3.35 -18.93
N LEU A 9 -0.45 2.93 -19.54
CA LEU A 9 0.77 2.56 -18.83
C LEU A 9 1.33 3.75 -18.05
N GLU A 10 1.32 4.94 -18.61
CA GLU A 10 1.69 6.18 -17.92
C GLU A 10 0.82 6.41 -16.68
N ARG A 11 -0.51 6.27 -16.79
CA ARG A 11 -1.44 6.46 -15.66
C ARG A 11 -1.24 5.42 -14.56
N VAL A 12 -1.06 4.16 -14.94
CA VAL A 12 -0.75 3.10 -13.97
C VAL A 12 0.62 3.33 -13.33
N GLY A 13 1.61 3.78 -14.10
CA GLY A 13 2.93 4.14 -13.58
C GLY A 13 2.87 5.20 -12.48
N LEU A 14 2.06 6.24 -12.66
CA LEU A 14 1.84 7.26 -11.62
C LEU A 14 1.22 6.67 -10.35
N ILE A 15 0.22 5.80 -10.48
CA ILE A 15 -0.40 5.12 -9.33
C ILE A 15 0.63 4.24 -8.60
N ILE A 16 1.48 3.55 -9.33
CA ILE A 16 2.54 2.69 -8.77
C ILE A 16 3.57 3.54 -8.00
N ILE A 17 3.99 4.67 -8.54
CA ILE A 17 4.92 5.60 -7.88
C ILE A 17 4.30 6.11 -6.57
N ILE A 18 3.03 6.52 -6.60
CA ILE A 18 2.32 6.97 -5.40
C ILE A 18 2.23 5.85 -4.36
N ALA A 19 1.90 4.61 -4.80
CA ALA A 19 1.87 3.45 -3.91
C ALA A 19 3.23 3.22 -3.23
N TYR A 20 4.32 3.30 -3.99
CA TYR A 20 5.67 3.16 -3.46
C TYR A 20 6.00 4.25 -2.43
N ILE A 21 5.67 5.51 -2.72
CA ILE A 21 5.87 6.63 -1.78
C ILE A 21 5.07 6.40 -0.49
N LEU A 22 3.79 6.03 -0.60
CA LEU A 22 2.93 5.76 0.56
C LEU A 22 3.49 4.64 1.44
N MET A 23 4.00 3.56 0.83
CA MET A 23 4.58 2.44 1.57
C MET A 23 5.88 2.80 2.30
N ASN A 24 6.52 3.94 2.00
CA ASN A 24 7.64 4.47 2.77
C ASN A 24 7.22 5.32 3.98
N ILE A 25 5.92 5.68 4.10
CA ILE A 25 5.39 6.45 5.22
C ILE A 25 5.02 5.50 6.36
N ASN A 26 5.62 5.68 7.54
CA ASN A 26 5.38 4.81 8.70
C ASN A 26 3.91 4.75 9.12
N HIS A 27 3.18 5.88 9.02
CA HIS A 27 1.76 5.92 9.32
C HIS A 27 0.96 4.99 8.41
N PHE A 28 1.25 4.99 7.09
CA PHE A 28 0.58 4.12 6.14
C PHE A 28 0.87 2.63 6.38
N LYS A 29 2.09 2.28 6.74
CA LYS A 29 2.45 0.91 7.15
C LYS A 29 1.64 0.46 8.37
N THR A 30 1.43 1.37 9.33
CA THR A 30 0.60 1.10 10.51
C THR A 30 -0.87 0.87 10.14
N ILE A 31 -1.44 1.67 9.22
CA ILE A 31 -2.78 1.47 8.68
C ILE A 31 -2.89 0.08 8.04
N MET A 32 -1.93 -0.26 7.19
CA MET A 32 -1.89 -1.57 6.52
C MET A 32 -1.86 -2.73 7.52
N SER A 33 -1.00 -2.66 8.53
CA SER A 33 -0.89 -3.69 9.57
C SER A 33 -2.16 -3.81 10.43
N ALA A 34 -2.96 -2.75 10.53
CA ALA A 34 -4.19 -2.69 11.34
C ALA A 34 -5.48 -2.61 10.48
N ARG A 35 -5.43 -3.04 9.23
CA ARG A 35 -6.50 -2.87 8.22
C ARG A 35 -7.87 -3.46 8.61
N GLU A 36 -7.92 -4.33 9.61
CA GLU A 36 -9.17 -4.87 10.16
C GLU A 36 -9.89 -3.88 11.08
N LYS A 37 -9.17 -2.90 11.63
CA LYS A 37 -9.74 -1.90 12.53
C LYS A 37 -10.51 -0.85 11.75
N LEU A 38 -11.67 -0.46 12.27
CA LEU A 38 -12.56 0.52 11.62
C LEU A 38 -11.83 1.83 11.26
N ARG A 39 -10.96 2.33 12.14
CA ARG A 39 -10.18 3.54 11.87
C ARG A 39 -9.30 3.40 10.62
N ALA A 40 -8.57 2.29 10.51
CA ALA A 40 -7.73 2.00 9.34
C ALA A 40 -8.59 1.85 8.07
N GLN A 41 -9.76 1.22 8.16
CA GLN A 41 -10.70 1.10 7.04
C GLN A 41 -11.20 2.47 6.58
N ILE A 42 -11.49 3.40 7.48
CA ILE A 42 -11.89 4.77 7.14
C ILE A 42 -10.73 5.50 6.42
N GLU A 43 -9.50 5.42 6.94
CA GLU A 43 -8.34 6.04 6.33
C GLU A 43 -8.05 5.46 4.93
N LEU A 44 -8.15 4.14 4.76
CA LEU A 44 -8.04 3.47 3.46
C LEU A 44 -9.17 3.89 2.50
N THR A 45 -10.40 4.04 3.01
CA THR A 45 -11.54 4.50 2.19
C THR A 45 -11.28 5.89 1.64
N ILE A 46 -10.83 6.83 2.48
CA ILE A 46 -10.50 8.20 2.04
C ILE A 46 -9.41 8.17 0.97
N LEU A 47 -8.33 7.42 1.22
CA LEU A 47 -7.19 7.33 0.32
C LEU A 47 -7.58 6.75 -1.05
N PHE A 48 -8.24 5.57 -1.06
CA PHE A 48 -8.63 4.94 -2.32
C PHE A 48 -9.76 5.69 -3.04
N SER A 49 -10.65 6.38 -2.32
CA SER A 49 -11.64 7.27 -2.93
C SER A 49 -10.97 8.43 -3.66
N LEU A 50 -9.95 9.04 -3.06
CA LEU A 50 -9.17 10.09 -3.71
C LEU A 50 -8.48 9.56 -4.98
N PHE A 51 -7.88 8.38 -4.92
CA PHE A 51 -7.26 7.77 -6.11
C PHE A 51 -8.28 7.45 -7.20
N ALA A 52 -9.47 6.97 -6.84
CA ALA A 52 -10.53 6.67 -7.80
C ALA A 52 -11.04 7.95 -8.48
N ILE A 53 -11.19 9.04 -7.73
CA ILE A 53 -11.57 10.36 -8.25
C ILE A 53 -10.49 10.89 -9.20
N ILE A 54 -9.23 10.90 -8.79
CA ILE A 54 -8.09 11.30 -9.63
C ILE A 54 -8.05 10.47 -10.92
N SER A 55 -8.25 9.16 -10.82
CA SER A 55 -8.27 8.25 -11.96
C SER A 55 -9.40 8.57 -12.96
N ASN A 56 -10.56 9.03 -12.46
CA ASN A 56 -11.65 9.49 -13.32
C ASN A 56 -11.29 10.79 -14.03
N PHE A 57 -10.69 11.77 -13.35
CA PHE A 57 -10.30 13.06 -13.95
C PHE A 57 -9.11 12.94 -14.92
N THR A 58 -8.26 11.94 -14.74
CA THR A 58 -7.06 11.74 -15.57
C THR A 58 -7.24 10.65 -16.61
N GLY A 59 -8.47 10.27 -16.95
CA GLY A 59 -8.75 9.26 -17.96
C GLY A 59 -8.36 9.71 -19.38
N ILE A 60 -8.58 8.85 -20.35
CA ILE A 60 -8.32 9.08 -21.77
C ILE A 60 -9.64 9.11 -22.48
N GLU A 61 -9.97 10.23 -23.12
CA GLU A 61 -11.22 10.43 -23.85
C GLU A 61 -11.19 9.71 -25.19
N ILE A 62 -12.24 8.94 -25.45
CA ILE A 62 -12.39 8.11 -26.63
C ILE A 62 -13.74 8.38 -27.26
N GLU A 63 -13.71 8.62 -28.57
CA GLU A 63 -14.89 8.79 -29.40
C GLU A 63 -14.72 7.97 -30.68
N HIS A 64 -15.73 7.16 -31.02
CA HIS A 64 -15.74 6.31 -32.22
C HIS A 64 -14.45 5.50 -32.44
N GLY A 65 -13.85 4.97 -31.38
CA GLY A 65 -12.61 4.18 -31.46
C GLY A 65 -11.34 4.99 -31.72
N LYS A 66 -11.37 6.31 -31.50
CA LYS A 66 -10.21 7.20 -31.58
C LYS A 66 -9.98 7.91 -30.27
N ILE A 67 -8.72 8.17 -29.98
CA ILE A 67 -8.32 8.98 -28.83
C ILE A 67 -8.51 10.44 -29.23
N ILE A 68 -9.36 11.17 -28.49
CA ILE A 68 -9.60 12.59 -28.70
C ILE A 68 -8.65 13.43 -27.87
N SER A 69 -8.52 13.11 -26.59
CA SER A 69 -7.66 13.84 -25.69
C SER A 69 -7.20 12.96 -24.52
N SER A 70 -6.16 13.38 -23.81
CA SER A 70 -5.64 12.76 -22.59
C SER A 70 -5.40 13.77 -21.48
N ASN A 71 -6.13 14.89 -21.49
CA ASN A 71 -6.02 15.98 -20.54
C ASN A 71 -6.85 15.67 -19.26
N ILE A 72 -6.87 16.62 -18.31
CA ILE A 72 -7.74 16.55 -17.13
C ILE A 72 -9.13 17.04 -17.54
N TYR A 73 -10.17 16.23 -17.23
CA TYR A 73 -11.55 16.51 -17.60
C TYR A 73 -12.39 16.90 -16.42
N TYR A 74 -13.24 17.92 -16.62
CA TYR A 74 -14.28 18.30 -15.67
C TYR A 74 -15.68 17.95 -16.20
N HIS A 75 -15.82 17.81 -17.50
CA HIS A 75 -17.07 17.44 -18.16
C HIS A 75 -16.80 16.79 -19.53
N LEU A 76 -17.52 15.72 -19.82
CA LEU A 76 -17.45 14.98 -21.08
C LEU A 76 -18.75 15.14 -21.90
N ASN A 77 -18.63 15.13 -23.20
CA ASN A 77 -19.78 15.07 -24.10
C ASN A 77 -20.48 13.72 -24.02
N ASN A 78 -21.80 13.71 -24.29
CA ASN A 78 -22.60 12.49 -24.22
C ASN A 78 -22.20 11.38 -25.22
N GLU A 79 -21.41 11.71 -26.24
CA GLU A 79 -20.93 10.77 -27.27
C GLU A 79 -19.55 10.18 -26.92
N THR A 80 -18.86 10.73 -25.93
CA THR A 80 -17.52 10.31 -25.59
C THR A 80 -17.49 9.36 -24.39
N SER A 81 -16.52 8.47 -24.39
CA SER A 81 -16.24 7.51 -23.32
C SER A 81 -14.85 7.74 -22.73
N LEU A 82 -14.62 7.23 -21.52
CA LEU A 82 -13.38 7.43 -20.80
C LEU A 82 -12.71 6.10 -20.48
N ALA A 83 -11.49 5.88 -20.96
CA ALA A 83 -10.62 4.80 -20.51
C ALA A 83 -9.75 5.29 -19.35
N ASN A 84 -9.76 4.58 -18.22
CA ASN A 84 -9.05 4.98 -17.02
C ASN A 84 -8.61 3.79 -16.14
N THR A 85 -7.87 4.07 -15.08
CA THR A 85 -7.37 3.08 -14.13
C THR A 85 -8.27 2.91 -12.89
N ARG A 86 -9.51 3.38 -12.94
CA ARG A 86 -10.50 3.36 -11.87
C ARG A 86 -10.77 1.94 -11.33
N VAL A 87 -10.91 0.98 -12.24
CA VAL A 87 -11.18 -0.42 -11.90
C VAL A 87 -10.05 -1.03 -11.06
N LEU A 88 -8.80 -0.71 -11.39
CA LEU A 88 -7.62 -1.06 -10.59
C LEU A 88 -7.76 -0.52 -9.16
N THR A 89 -8.11 0.75 -9.02
CA THR A 89 -8.23 1.41 -7.70
C THR A 89 -9.32 0.79 -6.85
N ILE A 90 -10.50 0.52 -7.41
CA ILE A 90 -11.61 -0.16 -6.72
C ILE A 90 -11.20 -1.60 -6.34
N GLY A 91 -10.58 -2.33 -7.27
CA GLY A 91 -10.08 -3.68 -7.04
C GLY A 91 -9.09 -3.75 -5.88
N MET A 92 -8.12 -2.83 -5.86
CA MET A 92 -7.12 -2.73 -4.79
C MET A 92 -7.74 -2.36 -3.45
N SER A 93 -8.69 -1.42 -3.43
CA SER A 93 -9.39 -1.05 -2.21
C SER A 93 -10.11 -2.26 -1.58
N GLY A 94 -10.70 -3.13 -2.41
CA GLY A 94 -11.35 -4.37 -1.97
C GLY A 94 -10.36 -5.42 -1.48
N LEU A 95 -9.31 -5.69 -2.23
CA LEU A 95 -8.29 -6.69 -1.88
C LEU A 95 -7.58 -6.37 -0.56
N ILE A 96 -7.37 -5.08 -0.28
CA ILE A 96 -6.63 -4.61 0.89
C ILE A 96 -7.57 -4.31 2.06
N GLY A 97 -8.60 -3.50 1.83
CA GLY A 97 -9.49 -2.97 2.86
C GLY A 97 -10.76 -3.78 3.09
N GLY A 98 -11.03 -4.78 2.25
CA GLY A 98 -12.22 -5.62 2.35
C GLY A 98 -13.49 -4.95 1.81
N PRO A 99 -14.68 -5.55 2.07
CA PRO A 99 -15.94 -5.13 1.42
C PRO A 99 -16.40 -3.74 1.83
N PHE A 100 -16.22 -3.35 3.09
CA PHE A 100 -16.61 -2.04 3.58
C PHE A 100 -15.91 -0.92 2.81
N VAL A 101 -14.59 -1.00 2.69
CA VAL A 101 -13.78 -0.03 1.95
C VAL A 101 -14.14 -0.05 0.46
N ALA A 102 -14.21 -1.25 -0.13
CA ALA A 102 -14.47 -1.39 -1.56
C ALA A 102 -15.81 -0.81 -1.99
N ILE A 103 -16.89 -1.10 -1.25
CA ILE A 103 -18.24 -0.64 -1.60
C ILE A 103 -18.30 0.89 -1.55
N ILE A 104 -17.76 1.52 -0.52
CA ILE A 104 -17.77 2.98 -0.41
C ILE A 104 -16.92 3.61 -1.53
N VAL A 105 -15.71 3.08 -1.77
CA VAL A 105 -14.86 3.54 -2.88
C VAL A 105 -15.53 3.33 -4.23
N GLY A 106 -16.18 2.19 -4.44
CA GLY A 106 -16.94 1.89 -5.66
C GLY A 106 -18.07 2.88 -5.92
N ILE A 107 -18.85 3.19 -4.87
CA ILE A 107 -19.94 4.17 -4.95
C ILE A 107 -19.39 5.57 -5.24
N ILE A 108 -18.39 6.04 -4.50
CA ILE A 108 -17.77 7.36 -4.70
C ILE A 108 -17.17 7.45 -6.12
N SER A 109 -16.49 6.42 -6.56
CA SER A 109 -15.90 6.34 -7.90
C SER A 109 -16.96 6.36 -9.00
N GLY A 110 -18.05 5.60 -8.83
CA GLY A 110 -19.16 5.58 -9.78
C GLY A 110 -19.89 6.91 -9.84
N LEU A 111 -20.19 7.53 -8.69
CA LEU A 111 -20.82 8.85 -8.62
C LEU A 111 -19.94 9.92 -9.25
N SER A 112 -18.64 9.95 -8.94
CA SER A 112 -17.72 10.91 -9.57
C SER A 112 -17.67 10.73 -11.10
N ARG A 113 -17.83 9.50 -11.60
CA ARG A 113 -17.91 9.22 -13.04
C ARG A 113 -19.19 9.75 -13.68
N ILE A 114 -20.33 9.65 -12.98
CA ILE A 114 -21.61 10.22 -13.45
C ILE A 114 -21.50 11.76 -13.49
N LEU A 115 -20.88 12.39 -12.52
CA LEU A 115 -20.71 13.86 -12.49
C LEU A 115 -19.84 14.38 -13.63
N ILE A 116 -18.84 13.62 -14.08
CA ILE A 116 -18.02 13.96 -15.24
C ILE A 116 -18.84 13.83 -16.55
N GLY A 117 -19.82 12.94 -16.59
CA GLY A 117 -20.70 12.74 -17.76
C GLY A 117 -20.11 11.73 -18.77
N GLY A 118 -20.48 11.91 -20.03
CA GLY A 118 -20.10 11.01 -21.14
C GLY A 118 -21.11 9.89 -21.39
N ALA A 119 -20.87 9.11 -22.44
CA ALA A 119 -21.76 8.06 -22.89
C ALA A 119 -22.06 7.05 -21.79
N ASN A 120 -23.35 6.84 -21.51
CA ASN A 120 -23.84 5.80 -20.58
C ASN A 120 -23.14 5.82 -19.23
N ALA A 121 -22.90 7.03 -18.63
CA ALA A 121 -22.14 7.21 -17.40
C ALA A 121 -22.68 6.38 -16.21
N TYR A 122 -23.98 6.06 -16.18
CA TYR A 122 -24.63 5.24 -15.14
C TYR A 122 -24.10 3.79 -15.09
N ILE A 123 -23.66 3.23 -16.23
CA ILE A 123 -23.10 1.87 -16.31
C ILE A 123 -21.90 1.74 -15.37
N TYR A 124 -21.12 2.81 -15.27
CA TYR A 124 -19.89 2.82 -14.48
C TYR A 124 -20.17 2.81 -12.98
N LEU A 125 -21.30 3.29 -12.50
CA LEU A 125 -21.73 3.13 -11.11
C LEU A 125 -22.08 1.66 -10.82
N PHE A 126 -22.88 1.04 -11.68
CA PHE A 126 -23.27 -0.37 -11.57
C PHE A 126 -22.05 -1.30 -11.54
N SER A 127 -21.19 -1.16 -12.55
CA SER A 127 -19.98 -1.98 -12.64
C SER A 127 -19.03 -1.76 -11.47
N SER A 128 -18.92 -0.52 -10.96
CA SER A 128 -18.08 -0.22 -9.77
C SER A 128 -18.54 -0.97 -8.54
N VAL A 129 -19.84 -1.07 -8.31
CA VAL A 129 -20.40 -1.80 -7.17
C VAL A 129 -20.16 -3.31 -7.31
N ILE A 130 -20.35 -3.87 -8.50
CA ILE A 130 -20.09 -5.29 -8.76
C ILE A 130 -18.61 -5.62 -8.52
N ILE A 131 -17.72 -4.82 -9.08
CA ILE A 131 -16.27 -4.95 -8.93
C ILE A 131 -15.86 -4.84 -7.45
N ALA A 132 -16.45 -3.88 -6.74
CA ALA A 132 -16.22 -3.69 -5.31
C ALA A 132 -16.65 -4.90 -4.47
N LEU A 133 -17.79 -5.48 -4.77
CA LEU A 133 -18.30 -6.68 -4.08
C LEU A 133 -17.39 -7.89 -4.30
N ILE A 134 -16.95 -8.15 -5.52
CA ILE A 134 -16.08 -9.29 -5.86
C ILE A 134 -14.72 -9.14 -5.19
N SER A 135 -14.07 -7.97 -5.38
CA SER A 135 -12.76 -7.69 -4.81
C SER A 135 -12.80 -7.63 -3.29
N GLY A 136 -13.86 -7.01 -2.74
CA GLY A 136 -14.09 -6.90 -1.30
C GLY A 136 -14.34 -8.25 -0.64
N PHE A 137 -15.12 -9.12 -1.25
CA PHE A 137 -15.36 -10.48 -0.76
C PHE A 137 -14.05 -11.28 -0.68
N TYR A 138 -13.21 -11.20 -1.71
CA TYR A 138 -11.92 -11.87 -1.68
C TYR A 138 -11.00 -11.28 -0.61
N GLY A 139 -10.95 -9.94 -0.50
CA GLY A 139 -10.21 -9.24 0.54
C GLY A 139 -10.66 -9.64 1.95
N TYR A 140 -11.97 -9.73 2.19
CA TYR A 140 -12.53 -10.20 3.45
C TYR A 140 -12.06 -11.62 3.80
N ARG A 141 -12.07 -12.53 2.83
CA ARG A 141 -11.60 -13.89 3.04
C ARG A 141 -10.14 -13.96 3.46
N THR A 142 -9.28 -13.14 2.85
CA THR A 142 -7.85 -13.08 3.20
C THR A 142 -7.60 -12.37 4.54
N MET A 143 -8.35 -11.31 4.83
CA MET A 143 -8.31 -10.60 6.12
C MET A 143 -8.66 -11.53 7.28
N ARG A 144 -9.75 -12.28 7.17
CA ARG A 144 -10.17 -13.22 8.20
C ARG A 144 -9.13 -14.29 8.55
N HIS A 145 -8.21 -14.59 7.64
CA HIS A 145 -7.07 -15.49 7.86
C HIS A 145 -5.78 -14.75 8.20
N ASN A 146 -5.85 -13.45 8.46
CA ASN A 146 -4.70 -12.57 8.71
C ASN A 146 -3.63 -12.67 7.61
N ARG A 147 -4.05 -12.74 6.35
CA ARG A 147 -3.18 -12.88 5.18
C ARG A 147 -3.51 -11.79 4.16
N TYR A 148 -2.54 -11.47 3.33
CA TYR A 148 -2.74 -10.66 2.14
C TYR A 148 -2.96 -11.54 0.91
N PRO A 149 -3.70 -11.05 -0.12
CA PRO A 149 -3.78 -11.74 -1.42
C PRO A 149 -2.39 -11.86 -2.04
N THR A 150 -2.15 -12.93 -2.78
CA THR A 150 -0.89 -13.06 -3.55
C THR A 150 -0.91 -12.18 -4.80
N VAL A 151 0.27 -11.84 -5.33
CA VAL A 151 0.41 -11.02 -6.55
C VAL A 151 -0.35 -11.64 -7.72
N LEU A 152 -0.29 -12.97 -7.88
CA LEU A 152 -1.01 -13.68 -8.95
C LEU A 152 -2.53 -13.51 -8.82
N ILE A 153 -3.05 -13.61 -7.61
CA ILE A 153 -4.47 -13.37 -7.34
C ILE A 153 -4.84 -11.93 -7.63
N GLY A 154 -3.98 -10.97 -7.28
CA GLY A 154 -4.16 -9.56 -7.68
C GLY A 154 -4.31 -9.39 -9.19
N ALA A 155 -3.44 -10.03 -9.97
CA ALA A 155 -3.53 -10.03 -11.44
C ALA A 155 -4.85 -10.64 -11.93
N MET A 156 -5.26 -11.79 -11.40
CA MET A 156 -6.50 -12.46 -11.78
C MET A 156 -7.75 -11.63 -11.44
N ILE A 157 -7.78 -11.03 -10.26
CA ILE A 157 -8.88 -10.14 -9.85
C ILE A 157 -8.92 -8.89 -10.74
N GLY A 158 -7.76 -8.31 -11.08
CA GLY A 158 -7.68 -7.21 -12.03
C GLY A 158 -8.25 -7.56 -13.40
N LEU A 159 -7.90 -8.73 -13.91
CA LEU A 159 -8.42 -9.27 -15.17
C LEU A 159 -9.95 -9.48 -15.11
N ILE A 160 -10.44 -10.13 -14.05
CA ILE A 160 -11.87 -10.39 -13.85
C ILE A 160 -12.63 -9.07 -13.74
N ASN A 161 -12.17 -8.14 -12.94
CA ASN A 161 -12.82 -6.85 -12.73
C ASN A 161 -12.95 -6.05 -14.03
N GLU A 162 -11.89 -6.01 -14.83
CA GLU A 162 -11.92 -5.31 -16.11
C GLU A 162 -12.82 -6.02 -17.13
N SER A 163 -12.82 -7.34 -17.15
CA SER A 163 -13.74 -8.13 -17.99
C SER A 163 -15.20 -7.88 -17.61
N ILE A 164 -15.51 -7.76 -16.33
CA ILE A 164 -16.85 -7.38 -15.85
C ILE A 164 -17.21 -5.97 -16.30
N GLN A 165 -16.26 -5.03 -16.23
CA GLN A 165 -16.47 -3.66 -16.76
C GLN A 165 -16.85 -3.70 -18.24
N MET A 166 -16.12 -4.47 -19.07
CA MET A 166 -16.44 -4.61 -20.50
C MET A 166 -17.79 -5.28 -20.72
N ALA A 167 -18.12 -6.32 -19.96
CA ALA A 167 -19.41 -6.97 -20.02
C ALA A 167 -20.55 -6.02 -19.64
N CYS A 168 -20.39 -5.22 -18.60
CA CYS A 168 -21.40 -4.21 -18.21
C CYS A 168 -21.63 -3.19 -19.34
N ILE A 169 -20.57 -2.72 -20.02
CA ILE A 169 -20.71 -1.82 -21.16
C ILE A 169 -21.54 -2.48 -22.27
N LEU A 170 -21.24 -3.73 -22.63
CA LEU A 170 -21.95 -4.44 -23.70
C LEU A 170 -23.41 -4.75 -23.36
N ILE A 171 -23.73 -5.01 -22.10
CA ILE A 171 -25.08 -5.42 -21.66
C ILE A 171 -26.01 -4.23 -21.45
N PHE A 172 -25.49 -3.12 -20.91
CA PHE A 172 -26.31 -2.01 -20.43
C PHE A 172 -26.22 -0.76 -21.31
N ALA A 173 -25.40 -0.74 -22.37
CA ALA A 173 -25.34 0.40 -23.25
C ALA A 173 -26.61 0.55 -24.11
N ASP A 174 -27.05 1.78 -24.31
CA ASP A 174 -28.23 2.11 -25.14
C ASP A 174 -28.00 1.80 -26.60
N ASP A 175 -26.76 1.98 -27.11
CA ASP A 175 -26.35 1.67 -28.49
C ASP A 175 -25.32 0.53 -28.49
N VAL A 176 -25.76 -0.65 -28.85
CA VAL A 176 -24.92 -1.88 -28.87
C VAL A 176 -23.80 -1.76 -29.93
N SER A 177 -24.03 -1.06 -31.02
CA SER A 177 -23.03 -0.91 -32.11
C SER A 177 -21.85 -0.05 -31.62
N ASN A 178 -22.15 1.08 -31.01
CA ASN A 178 -21.13 1.96 -30.39
C ASN A 178 -20.44 1.31 -29.22
N ALA A 179 -21.18 0.58 -28.38
CA ALA A 179 -20.61 -0.18 -27.27
C ALA A 179 -19.62 -1.26 -27.74
N TRP A 180 -19.97 -1.98 -28.79
CA TRP A 180 -19.08 -2.99 -29.38
C TRP A 180 -17.82 -2.38 -29.97
N ALA A 181 -17.96 -1.27 -30.72
CA ALA A 181 -16.82 -0.54 -31.28
C ALA A 181 -15.88 -0.02 -30.17
N LEU A 182 -16.45 0.52 -29.09
CA LEU A 182 -15.70 0.98 -27.91
C LEU A 182 -14.96 -0.20 -27.26
N VAL A 183 -15.66 -1.26 -26.87
CA VAL A 183 -15.07 -2.42 -26.19
C VAL A 183 -13.98 -3.06 -27.04
N LYS A 184 -14.19 -3.25 -28.33
CA LYS A 184 -13.16 -3.75 -29.26
C LYS A 184 -11.89 -2.90 -29.25
N PHE A 185 -12.03 -1.60 -29.05
CA PHE A 185 -10.88 -0.68 -29.03
C PHE A 185 -10.15 -0.68 -27.66
N ILE A 186 -10.90 -0.69 -26.53
CA ILE A 186 -10.34 -0.48 -25.18
C ILE A 186 -10.04 -1.78 -24.43
N ALA A 187 -10.73 -2.89 -24.71
CA ALA A 187 -10.70 -4.07 -23.87
C ALA A 187 -9.28 -4.62 -23.67
N LEU A 188 -8.56 -4.86 -24.76
CA LEU A 188 -7.22 -5.44 -24.66
C LEU A 188 -6.24 -4.55 -23.88
N PRO A 189 -6.08 -3.24 -24.18
CA PRO A 189 -5.23 -2.36 -23.41
C PRO A 189 -5.65 -2.26 -21.94
N MET A 190 -6.93 -2.09 -21.64
CA MET A 190 -7.40 -1.89 -20.28
C MET A 190 -7.28 -3.17 -19.45
N ILE A 191 -7.66 -4.34 -19.99
CA ILE A 191 -7.54 -5.63 -19.27
C ILE A 191 -6.08 -5.91 -18.94
N LEU A 192 -5.16 -5.75 -19.89
CA LEU A 192 -3.75 -6.02 -19.67
C LEU A 192 -3.13 -5.02 -18.67
N ILE A 193 -3.31 -3.73 -18.90
CA ILE A 193 -2.67 -2.69 -18.09
C ILE A 193 -3.22 -2.66 -16.68
N ASN A 194 -4.54 -2.73 -16.49
CA ASN A 194 -5.13 -2.71 -15.16
C ASN A 194 -4.85 -4.00 -14.37
N SER A 195 -4.78 -5.16 -15.04
CA SER A 195 -4.40 -6.42 -14.42
C SER A 195 -2.93 -6.41 -13.96
N ILE A 196 -2.01 -6.01 -14.83
CA ILE A 196 -0.59 -5.87 -14.50
C ILE A 196 -0.40 -4.79 -13.43
N GLY A 197 -1.08 -3.67 -13.54
CA GLY A 197 -1.06 -2.59 -12.55
C GLY A 197 -1.51 -3.04 -11.17
N THR A 198 -2.59 -3.83 -11.09
CA THR A 198 -3.07 -4.42 -9.83
C THR A 198 -2.03 -5.36 -9.22
N ALA A 199 -1.39 -6.20 -10.04
CA ALA A 199 -0.33 -7.10 -9.61
C ALA A 199 0.88 -6.34 -9.09
N LEU A 200 1.35 -5.33 -9.81
CA LEU A 200 2.50 -4.50 -9.41
C LEU A 200 2.23 -3.71 -8.14
N PHE A 201 1.05 -3.08 -8.03
CA PHE A 201 0.65 -2.36 -6.83
C PHE A 201 0.67 -3.29 -5.61
N LEU A 202 0.05 -4.46 -5.72
CA LEU A 202 0.03 -5.46 -4.65
C LEU A 202 1.44 -5.99 -4.32
N SER A 203 2.29 -6.17 -5.33
CA SER A 203 3.69 -6.59 -5.16
C SER A 203 4.48 -5.60 -4.31
N ILE A 204 4.31 -4.30 -4.54
CA ILE A 204 4.97 -3.25 -3.74
C ILE A 204 4.52 -3.32 -2.28
N ILE A 205 3.22 -3.41 -2.04
CA ILE A 205 2.69 -3.53 -0.68
C ILE A 205 3.27 -4.77 0.02
N LEU A 206 3.19 -5.93 -0.61
CA LEU A 206 3.63 -7.19 -0.02
C LEU A 206 5.14 -7.21 0.24
N SER A 207 5.95 -6.71 -0.69
CA SER A 207 7.40 -6.67 -0.51
C SER A 207 7.81 -5.76 0.64
N THR A 208 7.18 -4.60 0.77
CA THR A 208 7.47 -3.65 1.86
C THR A 208 7.03 -4.20 3.21
N LEU A 209 5.83 -4.79 3.29
CA LEU A 209 5.34 -5.40 4.55
C LEU A 209 6.22 -6.57 4.98
N LYS A 210 6.65 -7.41 4.04
CA LYS A 210 7.57 -8.53 4.31
C LYS A 210 8.93 -8.04 4.81
N GLN A 211 9.46 -6.99 4.18
CA GLN A 211 10.73 -6.40 4.61
C GLN A 211 10.63 -5.84 6.04
N GLU A 212 9.51 -5.19 6.38
CA GLU A 212 9.29 -4.67 7.72
C GLU A 212 9.16 -5.78 8.77
N GLU A 213 8.44 -6.86 8.44
CA GLU A 213 8.34 -8.04 9.31
C GLU A 213 9.71 -8.68 9.57
N GLN A 214 10.53 -8.83 8.53
CA GLN A 214 11.90 -9.31 8.66
C GLN A 214 12.76 -8.40 9.54
N THR A 215 12.69 -7.09 9.35
CA THR A 215 13.44 -6.12 10.15
C THR A 215 13.04 -6.20 11.63
N ARG A 216 11.73 -6.27 11.92
CA ARG A 216 11.24 -6.46 13.31
C ARG A 216 11.67 -7.78 13.91
N ALA A 217 11.67 -8.87 13.14
CA ALA A 217 12.13 -10.17 13.62
C ALA A 217 13.61 -10.16 13.98
N ILE A 218 14.47 -9.52 13.18
CA ILE A 218 15.90 -9.35 13.46
C ILE A 218 16.08 -8.53 14.74
N GLN A 219 15.41 -7.37 14.86
CA GLN A 219 15.50 -6.51 16.04
C GLN A 219 15.07 -7.25 17.33
N THR A 220 14.00 -8.03 17.25
CA THR A 220 13.53 -8.84 18.39
C THR A 220 14.54 -9.92 18.76
N HIS A 221 15.11 -10.60 17.77
CA HIS A 221 16.16 -11.60 17.99
C HIS A 221 17.38 -10.99 18.68
N ASP A 222 17.88 -9.84 18.20
CA ASP A 222 19.04 -9.15 18.76
C ASP A 222 18.80 -8.73 20.22
N VAL A 223 17.61 -8.21 20.54
CA VAL A 223 17.23 -7.86 21.90
C VAL A 223 17.18 -9.08 22.81
N LEU A 224 16.60 -10.19 22.35
CA LEU A 224 16.54 -11.44 23.12
C LEU A 224 17.93 -12.06 23.31
N GLU A 225 18.78 -12.03 22.30
CA GLU A 225 20.16 -12.50 22.39
C GLU A 225 20.96 -11.67 23.41
N LEU A 226 20.82 -10.34 23.35
CA LEU A 226 21.43 -9.43 24.32
C LEU A 226 20.97 -9.76 25.74
N ALA A 227 19.66 -9.87 25.94
CA ALA A 227 19.09 -10.20 27.24
C ALA A 227 19.63 -11.54 27.79
N ASN A 228 19.62 -12.58 26.95
CA ASN A 228 20.09 -13.91 27.35
C ASN A 228 21.59 -13.92 27.73
N LYS A 229 22.41 -13.17 26.98
CA LYS A 229 23.86 -13.08 27.25
C LYS A 229 24.21 -12.21 28.46
N THR A 230 23.39 -11.20 28.76
CA THR A 230 23.67 -10.26 29.86
C THR A 230 23.03 -10.67 31.18
N LEU A 231 21.87 -11.35 31.16
CA LEU A 231 21.13 -11.76 32.34
C LEU A 231 21.94 -12.56 33.37
N PRO A 232 22.81 -13.52 33.01
CA PRO A 232 23.63 -14.26 33.99
C PRO A 232 24.52 -13.37 34.84
N TYR A 233 25.03 -12.28 34.28
CA TYR A 233 25.90 -11.34 34.98
C TYR A 233 25.13 -10.44 35.92
N PHE A 234 23.88 -10.12 35.64
CA PHE A 234 23.03 -9.29 36.49
C PHE A 234 22.35 -10.04 37.63
N ARG A 235 22.37 -11.38 37.61
CA ARG A 235 21.80 -12.18 38.72
C ARG A 235 22.48 -11.90 40.07
N SER A 236 23.76 -11.52 40.08
CA SER A 236 24.53 -11.14 41.28
C SER A 236 24.45 -9.64 41.62
N GLY A 237 23.52 -8.92 40.97
CA GLY A 237 23.37 -7.47 41.12
C GLY A 237 24.25 -6.66 40.18
N LEU A 238 23.95 -5.35 40.09
CA LEU A 238 24.71 -4.38 39.27
C LEU A 238 25.90 -3.87 40.08
N ASN A 239 27.09 -4.31 39.71
CA ASN A 239 28.36 -3.90 40.31
C ASN A 239 29.48 -3.87 39.26
N GLU A 240 30.69 -3.42 39.60
CA GLU A 240 31.79 -3.31 38.63
C GLU A 240 32.15 -4.66 37.99
N LYS A 241 32.04 -5.77 38.75
CA LYS A 241 32.35 -7.12 38.21
C LYS A 241 31.32 -7.61 37.20
N SER A 242 30.06 -7.26 37.42
CA SER A 242 28.98 -7.62 36.50
C SER A 242 28.86 -6.64 35.29
N ALA A 243 29.19 -5.37 35.54
CA ALA A 243 29.02 -4.31 34.51
C ALA A 243 29.99 -4.48 33.33
N ARG A 244 31.26 -4.81 33.59
CA ARG A 244 32.26 -4.88 32.50
C ARG A 244 31.98 -5.95 31.46
N PRO A 245 31.70 -7.22 31.78
CA PRO A 245 31.34 -8.25 30.83
C PRO A 245 30.06 -7.86 30.01
N VAL A 246 29.08 -7.25 30.67
CA VAL A 246 27.86 -6.78 30.05
C VAL A 246 28.16 -5.67 29.06
N ALA A 247 28.98 -4.67 29.39
CA ALA A 247 29.37 -3.60 28.50
C ALA A 247 30.11 -4.14 27.25
N GLU A 248 30.99 -5.14 27.42
CA GLU A 248 31.69 -5.79 26.31
C GLU A 248 30.73 -6.58 25.39
N ILE A 249 29.72 -7.26 25.99
CA ILE A 249 28.66 -7.95 25.21
C ILE A 249 27.85 -6.93 24.42
N ILE A 250 27.41 -5.82 25.02
CA ILE A 250 26.65 -4.76 24.35
C ILE A 250 27.47 -4.15 23.22
N LEU A 251 28.75 -3.79 23.48
CA LEU A 251 29.66 -3.23 22.47
C LEU A 251 29.74 -4.13 21.24
N ARG A 252 29.92 -5.43 21.45
CA ARG A 252 30.06 -6.42 20.37
C ARG A 252 28.76 -6.65 19.62
N LEU A 253 27.64 -6.86 20.31
CA LEU A 253 26.36 -7.20 19.70
C LEU A 253 25.71 -6.01 19.01
N MET A 254 25.73 -4.84 19.67
CA MET A 254 25.09 -3.64 19.14
C MET A 254 26.00 -2.87 18.16
N LYS A 255 27.27 -3.31 18.00
CA LYS A 255 28.27 -2.67 17.12
C LYS A 255 28.38 -1.16 17.33
N VAL A 256 28.26 -0.72 18.59
CA VAL A 256 28.45 0.67 18.99
C VAL A 256 29.91 0.96 19.25
N SER A 257 30.32 2.25 19.18
CA SER A 257 31.71 2.65 19.36
C SER A 257 32.18 2.63 20.80
N ALA A 258 31.29 2.84 21.77
CA ALA A 258 31.58 2.83 23.19
C ALA A 258 30.31 2.47 24.01
N VAL A 259 30.51 1.91 25.19
CA VAL A 259 29.44 1.60 26.14
C VAL A 259 29.94 1.97 27.56
N ALA A 260 29.15 2.75 28.30
CA ALA A 260 29.33 3.00 29.69
C ALA A 260 28.14 2.47 30.49
N ILE A 261 28.37 1.78 31.57
CA ILE A 261 27.35 1.36 32.54
C ILE A 261 27.58 2.13 33.86
N THR A 262 26.50 2.74 34.32
CA THR A 262 26.54 3.59 35.51
C THR A 262 25.52 3.10 36.56
N ASN A 263 25.78 3.41 37.81
CA ASN A 263 24.76 3.43 38.87
C ASN A 263 24.20 4.86 39.00
N LYS A 264 23.60 5.20 40.14
CA LYS A 264 23.05 6.55 40.36
C LYS A 264 24.11 7.64 40.49
N THR A 265 25.33 7.28 40.91
CA THR A 265 26.40 8.22 41.28
C THR A 265 27.66 8.01 40.49
N ASP A 266 28.01 6.80 40.12
CA ASP A 266 29.32 6.44 39.59
C ASP A 266 29.26 5.74 38.23
N ILE A 267 30.33 5.89 37.45
CA ILE A 267 30.57 5.07 36.27
C ILE A 267 31.16 3.73 36.75
N LEU A 268 30.39 2.64 36.59
CA LEU A 268 30.83 1.28 37.00
C LEU A 268 31.83 0.71 36.00
N THR A 269 31.64 0.98 34.71
CA THR A 269 32.56 0.56 33.66
C THR A 269 32.38 1.42 32.39
N HIS A 270 33.44 1.56 31.64
CA HIS A 270 33.44 2.11 30.27
C HIS A 270 34.31 1.21 29.39
N VAL A 271 33.82 0.86 28.21
CA VAL A 271 34.53 0.04 27.20
C VAL A 271 34.36 0.67 25.79
N GLY A 272 35.37 0.56 24.95
CA GLY A 272 35.37 1.11 23.62
C GLY A 272 36.09 2.47 23.50
N ALA A 273 35.66 3.29 22.54
CA ALA A 273 36.30 4.60 22.29
C ALA A 273 36.21 5.51 23.50
N GLY A 274 37.31 6.27 23.80
CA GLY A 274 37.37 7.18 24.93
C GLY A 274 37.56 6.51 26.30
N SER A 275 37.97 5.24 26.36
CA SER A 275 38.23 4.51 27.59
C SER A 275 39.39 5.11 28.38
N ASP A 276 40.24 5.89 27.78
CA ASP A 276 41.34 6.65 28.40
C ASP A 276 40.88 7.93 29.13
N HIS A 277 39.69 8.46 28.79
CA HIS A 277 39.11 9.64 29.43
C HIS A 277 38.01 9.35 30.46
N HIS A 278 37.46 8.16 30.45
CA HIS A 278 36.36 7.74 31.35
C HIS A 278 36.80 6.58 32.27
N VAL A 279 37.29 6.92 33.45
CA VAL A 279 37.75 5.95 34.43
C VAL A 279 36.57 5.54 35.31
N ALA A 280 36.48 4.23 35.65
CA ALA A 280 35.52 3.71 36.61
C ALA A 280 35.70 4.43 37.97
N LYS A 281 34.58 4.65 38.69
CA LYS A 281 34.51 5.41 39.97
C LYS A 281 34.59 6.93 39.87
N LYS A 282 34.53 7.50 38.68
CA LYS A 282 34.36 8.95 38.53
C LYS A 282 32.89 9.31 38.72
N GLU A 283 32.64 10.29 39.62
CA GLU A 283 31.27 10.80 39.80
C GLU A 283 30.66 11.28 38.49
N ILE A 284 29.39 10.94 38.29
CA ILE A 284 28.62 11.50 37.18
C ILE A 284 28.31 12.95 37.54
N ILE A 285 28.87 13.90 36.82
CA ILE A 285 28.49 15.31 36.96
C ILE A 285 27.11 15.44 36.37
N THR A 286 26.07 15.37 37.19
CA THR A 286 24.70 15.75 36.84
C THR A 286 24.63 17.27 36.88
N ASN A 287 24.75 17.91 35.72
CA ASN A 287 24.22 19.26 35.56
C ASN A 287 22.70 19.17 35.58
N LEU A 288 22.11 19.43 36.73
CA LEU A 288 20.69 19.74 36.89
C LEU A 288 20.39 21.15 36.39
#